data_8d515f39741259a4e9fba0165b80589f
#
_entry.id   8d515f39741259a4e9fba0165b80589f
#
_cell.length_a   1.000
_cell.length_b   1.000
_cell.length_c   1.000
_cell.angle_alpha   90.00
_cell.angle_beta   90.00
_cell.angle_gamma   90.00
#
_symmetry.space_group_name_H-M   'P 1'
#
loop_
_entity.id
_entity.type
_entity.pdbx_description
1 polymer ?
#
loop_
_entity_poly.entity_id
_entity_poly.type
_entity_poly.pdbx_seq_one_letter_code
_entity_poly.pdbx_strand_id
1 'polypeptide(L)'
;VVAAFTATSRFEQVVQQPYNSLGMAVSTYTGQNIGAGKIDRVRQGYRRGLLIMAVFAMIMIPAAQFGGDFIMRLFVQDAEVIAFGSHALKITSWFYLFLGSIYVTRGLLNGAGDAAFAFANGLVEMLGRICLAKPLTLIPSVGVWGVWLATALTWMLAGLFNMSRYFQGKWKRNI
;
A
#
# COMPACT_ATOMS: atom_id res chain seq x y z
N VAL A 1 14.34 -10.81 -15.19
CA VAL A 1 13.80 -10.62 -13.84
C VAL A 1 14.08 -9.19 -13.31
N VAL A 2 15.36 -8.75 -13.22
CA VAL A 2 15.72 -7.42 -12.65
C VAL A 2 15.06 -6.28 -13.41
N ALA A 3 15.11 -6.28 -14.76
CA ALA A 3 14.48 -5.25 -15.59
C ALA A 3 12.95 -5.21 -15.37
N ALA A 4 12.29 -6.36 -15.28
CA ALA A 4 10.86 -6.45 -15.00
C ALA A 4 10.53 -5.93 -13.60
N PHE A 5 11.34 -6.27 -12.59
CA PHE A 5 11.15 -5.74 -11.23
C PHE A 5 11.28 -4.22 -11.19
N THR A 6 12.29 -3.66 -11.88
CA THR A 6 12.47 -2.20 -11.95
C THR A 6 11.28 -1.52 -12.63
N ALA A 7 10.78 -2.06 -13.73
CA ALA A 7 9.67 -1.49 -14.46
C ALA A 7 8.34 -1.59 -13.67
N THR A 8 8.05 -2.74 -13.07
CA THR A 8 6.88 -2.92 -12.19
C THR A 8 6.93 -1.99 -10.99
N SER A 9 8.10 -1.87 -10.34
CA SER A 9 8.28 -0.96 -9.19
C SER A 9 8.05 0.50 -9.55
N ARG A 10 8.45 0.94 -10.75
CA ARG A 10 8.16 2.31 -11.24
C ARG A 10 6.66 2.55 -11.41
N PHE A 11 5.95 1.58 -11.99
CA PHE A 11 4.49 1.68 -12.10
C PHE A 11 3.82 1.69 -10.73
N GLU A 12 4.24 0.82 -9.82
CA GLU A 12 3.71 0.79 -8.45
C GLU A 12 3.95 2.09 -7.69
N GLN A 13 5.09 2.76 -7.92
CA GLN A 13 5.33 4.10 -7.38
C GLN A 13 4.31 5.12 -7.90
N VAL A 14 3.92 5.06 -9.17
CA VAL A 14 2.86 5.91 -9.73
C VAL A 14 1.52 5.63 -9.05
N VAL A 15 1.18 4.35 -8.85
CA VAL A 15 -0.04 3.94 -8.13
C VAL A 15 -0.04 4.42 -6.68
N GLN A 16 1.13 4.46 -6.04
CA GLN A 16 1.26 4.90 -4.65
C GLN A 16 1.08 6.41 -4.45
N GLN A 17 1.33 7.25 -5.47
CA GLN A 17 1.25 8.71 -5.33
C GLN A 17 -0.13 9.22 -4.92
N PRO A 18 -1.25 8.81 -5.55
CA PRO A 18 -2.59 9.20 -5.11
C PRO A 18 -2.88 8.75 -3.66
N TYR A 19 -2.44 7.54 -3.27
CA TYR A 19 -2.60 7.06 -1.90
C TYR A 19 -1.81 7.91 -0.90
N ASN A 20 -0.58 8.29 -1.25
CA ASN A 20 0.25 9.15 -0.41
C ASN A 20 -0.40 10.53 -0.23
N SER A 21 -0.85 11.15 -1.32
CA SER A 21 -1.54 12.43 -1.29
C SER A 21 -2.81 12.37 -0.42
N LEU A 22 -3.59 11.30 -0.56
CA LEU A 22 -4.78 11.07 0.27
C LEU A 22 -4.41 10.89 1.75
N GLY A 23 -3.33 10.15 2.04
CA GLY A 23 -2.81 9.99 3.40
C GLY A 23 -2.41 11.32 4.03
N MET A 24 -1.74 12.20 3.27
CA MET A 24 -1.39 13.55 3.71
C MET A 24 -2.64 14.40 4.01
N ALA A 25 -3.65 14.35 3.14
CA ALA A 25 -4.92 15.03 3.34
C ALA A 25 -5.64 14.54 4.61
N VAL A 26 -5.69 13.22 4.82
CA VAL A 26 -6.25 12.61 6.03
C VAL A 26 -5.46 13.03 7.28
N SER A 27 -4.14 13.13 7.19
CA SER A 27 -3.30 13.58 8.31
C SER A 27 -3.63 15.01 8.72
N THR A 28 -3.66 15.94 7.77
CA THR A 28 -4.00 17.35 8.00
C THR A 28 -5.43 17.48 8.56
N TYR A 29 -6.39 16.81 7.94
CA TYR A 29 -7.78 16.81 8.39
C TYR A 29 -7.92 16.26 9.81
N THR A 30 -7.22 15.18 10.12
CA THR A 30 -7.20 14.57 11.47
C THR A 30 -6.64 15.55 12.50
N GLY A 31 -5.47 16.14 12.26
CA GLY A 31 -4.85 17.08 13.19
C GLY A 31 -5.72 18.28 13.47
N GLN A 32 -6.32 18.90 12.45
CA GLN A 32 -7.22 20.04 12.60
C GLN A 32 -8.47 19.70 13.42
N ASN A 33 -9.09 18.54 13.18
CA ASN A 33 -10.30 18.15 13.89
C ASN A 33 -10.03 17.67 15.32
N ILE A 34 -8.86 17.09 15.59
CA ILE A 34 -8.41 16.78 16.95
C ILE A 34 -8.19 18.08 17.72
N GLY A 35 -7.45 19.04 17.17
CA GLY A 35 -7.23 20.34 17.80
C GLY A 35 -8.52 21.11 18.08
N ALA A 36 -9.58 20.85 17.31
CA ALA A 36 -10.91 21.41 17.52
C ALA A 36 -11.82 20.56 18.43
N GLY A 37 -11.34 19.44 19.00
CA GLY A 37 -12.12 18.52 19.83
C GLY A 37 -13.19 17.71 19.08
N LYS A 38 -13.15 17.67 17.72
CA LYS A 38 -14.20 17.08 16.87
C LYS A 38 -13.86 15.66 16.44
N ILE A 39 -13.78 14.73 17.38
CA ILE A 39 -13.37 13.33 17.14
C ILE A 39 -14.28 12.59 16.16
N ASP A 40 -15.58 12.88 16.15
CA ASP A 40 -16.48 12.22 15.20
C ASP A 40 -16.20 12.63 13.74
N ARG A 41 -15.73 13.86 13.51
CA ARG A 41 -15.24 14.27 12.18
C ARG A 41 -13.99 13.52 11.78
N VAL A 42 -13.06 13.24 12.69
CA VAL A 42 -11.89 12.41 12.42
C VAL A 42 -12.31 11.03 11.91
N ARG A 43 -13.26 10.39 12.60
CA ARG A 43 -13.79 9.07 12.17
C ARG A 43 -14.44 9.14 10.80
N GLN A 44 -15.25 10.18 10.55
CA GLN A 44 -15.89 10.38 9.24
C GLN A 44 -14.85 10.62 8.14
N GLY A 45 -13.84 11.45 8.38
CA GLY A 45 -12.75 11.72 7.45
C GLY A 45 -11.97 10.46 7.12
N TYR A 46 -11.65 9.65 8.13
CA TYR A 46 -10.98 8.37 7.92
C TYR A 46 -11.82 7.40 7.05
N ARG A 47 -13.11 7.23 7.36
CA ARG A 47 -14.02 6.37 6.56
C ARG A 47 -14.12 6.86 5.12
N ARG A 48 -14.24 8.18 4.90
CA ARG A 48 -14.25 8.77 3.55
C ARG A 48 -12.92 8.56 2.83
N GLY A 49 -11.80 8.70 3.54
CA GLY A 49 -10.47 8.40 3.02
C GLY A 49 -10.35 6.94 2.56
N LEU A 50 -10.82 5.98 3.38
CA LEU A 50 -10.86 4.57 3.00
C LEU A 50 -11.77 4.31 1.78
N LEU A 51 -12.90 5.00 1.68
CA LEU A 51 -13.79 4.87 0.52
C LEU A 51 -13.12 5.38 -0.76
N ILE A 52 -12.52 6.57 -0.72
CA ILE A 52 -11.82 7.16 -1.88
C ILE A 52 -10.68 6.23 -2.32
N MET A 53 -9.88 5.73 -1.36
CA MET A 53 -8.82 4.77 -1.60
C MET A 53 -9.35 3.48 -2.24
N ALA A 54 -10.47 2.95 -1.73
CA ALA A 54 -11.07 1.73 -2.26
C ALA A 54 -11.57 1.93 -3.70
N VAL A 55 -12.21 3.06 -4.00
CA VAL A 55 -12.64 3.40 -5.38
C VAL A 55 -11.44 3.46 -6.32
N PHE A 56 -10.35 4.11 -5.90
CA PHE A 56 -9.12 4.15 -6.70
C PHE A 56 -8.52 2.75 -6.92
N ALA A 57 -8.47 1.92 -5.87
CA ALA A 57 -8.00 0.54 -5.98
C ALA A 57 -8.88 -0.28 -6.94
N MET A 58 -10.20 -0.12 -6.88
CA MET A 58 -11.16 -0.81 -7.78
C MET A 58 -10.98 -0.42 -9.26
N ILE A 59 -10.40 0.74 -9.54
CA ILE A 59 -10.02 1.15 -10.90
C ILE A 59 -8.65 0.55 -11.27
N MET A 60 -7.68 0.63 -10.36
CA MET A 60 -6.31 0.20 -10.64
C MET A 60 -6.13 -1.30 -10.71
N ILE A 61 -6.93 -2.08 -9.97
CA ILE A 61 -6.88 -3.55 -10.04
C ILE A 61 -7.24 -4.05 -11.45
N PRO A 62 -8.39 -3.72 -12.04
CA PRO A 62 -8.69 -4.11 -13.41
C PRO A 62 -7.69 -3.57 -14.44
N ALA A 63 -7.22 -2.33 -14.26
CA ALA A 63 -6.21 -1.75 -15.13
C ALA A 63 -4.92 -2.60 -15.16
N ALA A 64 -4.44 -3.06 -14.01
CA ALA A 64 -3.28 -3.94 -13.93
C ALA A 64 -3.58 -5.37 -14.41
N GLN A 65 -4.79 -5.90 -14.15
CA GLN A 65 -5.17 -7.25 -14.55
C GLN A 65 -5.33 -7.42 -16.07
N PHE A 66 -5.94 -6.44 -16.73
CA PHE A 66 -6.27 -6.51 -18.16
C PHE A 66 -5.33 -5.64 -19.02
N GLY A 67 -4.80 -4.55 -18.45
CA GLY A 67 -3.92 -3.61 -19.14
C GLY A 67 -2.43 -3.78 -18.84
N GLY A 68 -2.01 -4.85 -18.15
CA GLY A 68 -0.64 -5.03 -17.68
C GLY A 68 0.41 -4.93 -18.80
N ASP A 69 0.15 -5.51 -19.97
CA ASP A 69 1.07 -5.45 -21.11
C ASP A 69 1.21 -4.01 -21.65
N PHE A 70 0.10 -3.30 -21.78
CA PHE A 70 0.11 -1.89 -22.19
C PHE A 70 0.88 -1.03 -21.18
N ILE A 71 0.63 -1.23 -19.91
CA ILE A 71 1.32 -0.52 -18.82
C ILE A 71 2.83 -0.78 -18.90
N MET A 72 3.25 -2.05 -19.06
CA MET A 72 4.65 -2.40 -19.12
C MET A 72 5.35 -1.81 -20.35
N ARG A 73 4.67 -1.72 -21.50
CA ARG A 73 5.20 -1.08 -22.74
C ARG A 73 5.56 0.39 -22.56
N LEU A 74 4.98 1.07 -21.56
CA LEU A 74 5.33 2.47 -21.26
C LEU A 74 6.73 2.59 -20.61
N PHE A 75 7.26 1.50 -20.05
CA PHE A 75 8.52 1.48 -19.30
C PHE A 75 9.62 0.69 -19.98
N VAL A 76 9.28 -0.33 -20.77
CA VAL A 76 10.23 -1.25 -21.41
C VAL A 76 9.75 -1.66 -22.80
N GLN A 77 10.71 -2.01 -23.68
CA GLN A 77 10.42 -2.42 -25.07
C GLN A 77 10.62 -3.93 -25.32
N ASP A 78 11.33 -4.60 -24.43
CA ASP A 78 11.61 -6.04 -24.54
C ASP A 78 10.35 -6.86 -24.25
N ALA A 79 9.96 -7.72 -25.20
CA ALA A 79 8.72 -8.49 -25.14
C ALA A 79 8.69 -9.49 -23.96
N GLU A 80 9.83 -10.11 -23.64
CA GLU A 80 9.92 -11.04 -22.50
C GLU A 80 9.75 -10.27 -21.18
N VAL A 81 10.38 -9.10 -21.08
CA VAL A 81 10.28 -8.25 -19.88
C VAL A 81 8.85 -7.73 -19.71
N ILE A 82 8.16 -7.38 -20.81
CA ILE A 82 6.76 -6.95 -20.80
C ILE A 82 5.87 -8.08 -20.26
N ALA A 83 5.95 -9.28 -20.85
CA ALA A 83 5.12 -10.41 -20.43
C ALA A 83 5.37 -10.80 -18.97
N PHE A 84 6.63 -10.81 -18.56
CA PHE A 84 7.01 -11.13 -17.19
C PHE A 84 6.51 -10.06 -16.19
N GLY A 85 6.70 -8.79 -16.51
CA GLY A 85 6.24 -7.67 -15.67
C GLY A 85 4.73 -7.57 -15.59
N SER A 86 4.01 -7.81 -16.69
CA SER A 86 2.55 -7.89 -16.71
C SER A 86 2.03 -8.97 -15.76
N HIS A 87 2.64 -10.15 -15.75
CA HIS A 87 2.26 -11.20 -14.80
C HIS A 87 2.55 -10.79 -13.34
N ALA A 88 3.68 -10.13 -13.10
CA ALA A 88 4.01 -9.60 -11.79
C ALA A 88 2.99 -8.57 -11.28
N LEU A 89 2.53 -7.65 -12.15
CA LEU A 89 1.48 -6.69 -11.82
C LEU A 89 0.15 -7.37 -11.48
N LYS A 90 -0.18 -8.47 -12.13
CA LYS A 90 -1.38 -9.27 -11.79
C LYS A 90 -1.31 -9.83 -10.38
N ILE A 91 -0.12 -10.23 -9.91
CA ILE A 91 0.06 -10.71 -8.55
C ILE A 91 -0.13 -9.57 -7.53
N THR A 92 0.58 -8.45 -7.72
CA THR A 92 0.60 -7.37 -6.73
C THR A 92 -0.69 -6.56 -6.70
N SER A 93 -1.38 -6.41 -7.83
CA SER A 93 -2.61 -5.59 -7.92
C SER A 93 -3.73 -6.05 -6.99
N TRP A 94 -3.86 -7.33 -6.70
CA TRP A 94 -4.86 -7.84 -5.74
C TRP A 94 -4.69 -7.25 -4.33
N PHE A 95 -3.50 -6.74 -4.02
CA PHE A 95 -3.17 -6.19 -2.71
C PHE A 95 -3.21 -4.65 -2.66
N TYR A 96 -3.65 -3.98 -3.74
CA TYR A 96 -3.73 -2.51 -3.78
C TYR A 96 -4.71 -1.92 -2.75
N LEU A 97 -5.73 -2.67 -2.34
CA LEU A 97 -6.59 -2.27 -1.22
C LEU A 97 -5.81 -2.18 0.10
N PHE A 98 -4.95 -3.16 0.37
CA PHE A 98 -4.10 -3.13 1.57
C PHE A 98 -3.06 -2.00 1.47
N LEU A 99 -2.45 -1.84 0.30
CA LEU A 99 -1.51 -0.75 0.05
C LEU A 99 -2.14 0.62 0.34
N GLY A 100 -3.32 0.89 -0.20
CA GLY A 100 -4.04 2.15 0.06
C GLY A 100 -4.41 2.32 1.54
N SER A 101 -4.82 1.24 2.22
CA SER A 101 -5.15 1.29 3.65
C SER A 101 -3.96 1.67 4.52
N ILE A 102 -2.73 1.29 4.13
CA ILE A 102 -1.50 1.70 4.83
C ILE A 102 -1.40 3.23 4.85
N TYR A 103 -1.53 3.88 3.68
CA TYR A 103 -1.38 5.33 3.55
C TYR A 103 -2.46 6.10 4.31
N VAL A 104 -3.72 5.70 4.16
CA VAL A 104 -4.85 6.37 4.82
C VAL A 104 -4.77 6.22 6.33
N THR A 105 -4.48 5.03 6.84
CA THR A 105 -4.40 4.78 8.28
C THR A 105 -3.16 5.43 8.89
N ARG A 106 -2.01 5.38 8.19
CA ARG A 106 -0.80 6.10 8.61
C ARG A 106 -1.04 7.61 8.66
N GLY A 107 -1.80 8.16 7.71
CA GLY A 107 -2.21 9.55 7.72
C GLY A 107 -3.00 9.91 8.97
N LEU A 108 -4.00 9.10 9.33
CA LEU A 108 -4.75 9.30 10.58
C LEU A 108 -3.84 9.25 11.81
N LEU A 109 -2.96 8.24 11.91
CA LEU A 109 -2.05 8.08 13.05
C LEU A 109 -1.09 9.25 13.20
N ASN A 110 -0.51 9.73 12.08
CA ASN A 110 0.36 10.89 12.07
C ASN A 110 -0.40 12.15 12.50
N GLY A 111 -1.59 12.38 11.96
CA GLY A 111 -2.44 13.53 12.33
C GLY A 111 -2.92 13.48 13.78
N ALA A 112 -3.03 12.30 14.37
CA ALA A 112 -3.34 12.08 15.78
C ALA A 112 -2.13 12.15 16.71
N GLY A 113 -0.92 12.42 16.20
CA GLY A 113 0.30 12.45 16.99
C GLY A 113 0.88 11.08 17.36
N ASP A 114 0.34 9.99 16.81
CA ASP A 114 0.86 8.61 17.02
C ASP A 114 1.95 8.24 15.98
N ALA A 115 2.89 9.15 15.80
CA ALA A 115 3.97 9.02 14.82
C ALA A 115 4.89 7.83 15.11
N ALA A 116 5.08 7.46 16.36
CA ALA A 116 5.87 6.30 16.75
C ALA A 116 5.31 5.00 16.17
N PHE A 117 3.97 4.84 16.19
CA PHE A 117 3.33 3.67 15.60
C PHE A 117 3.37 3.71 14.05
N ALA A 118 3.22 4.89 13.47
CA ALA A 118 3.38 5.07 12.02
C ALA A 118 4.80 4.72 11.56
N PHE A 119 5.83 5.05 12.37
CA PHE A 119 7.21 4.63 12.13
C PHE A 119 7.39 3.11 12.28
N ALA A 120 6.82 2.50 13.33
CA ALA A 120 6.85 1.05 13.53
C ALA A 120 6.26 0.29 12.34
N ASN A 121 5.24 0.83 11.69
CA ASN A 121 4.69 0.24 10.46
C ASN A 121 5.71 0.21 9.32
N GLY A 122 6.55 1.23 9.17
CA GLY A 122 7.66 1.22 8.20
C GLY A 122 8.65 0.09 8.48
N LEU A 123 8.93 -0.19 9.77
CA LEU A 123 9.76 -1.34 10.16
C LEU A 123 9.08 -2.67 9.78
N VAL A 124 7.76 -2.80 9.97
CA VAL A 124 6.99 -3.99 9.55
C VAL A 124 7.11 -4.19 8.04
N GLU A 125 7.00 -3.12 7.24
CA GLU A 125 7.17 -3.20 5.78
C GLU A 125 8.59 -3.64 5.39
N MET A 126 9.61 -3.06 6.02
CA MET A 126 11.01 -3.40 5.76
C MET A 126 11.31 -4.85 6.12
N LEU A 127 10.97 -5.26 7.35
CA LEU A 127 11.20 -6.61 7.84
C LEU A 127 10.37 -7.63 7.05
N GLY A 128 9.13 -7.32 6.73
CA GLY A 128 8.26 -8.17 5.90
C GLY A 128 8.90 -8.49 4.56
N ARG A 129 9.42 -7.50 3.85
CA ARG A 129 10.12 -7.72 2.56
C ARG A 129 11.36 -8.59 2.72
N ILE A 130 12.21 -8.30 3.73
CA ILE A 130 13.44 -9.06 3.96
C ILE A 130 13.12 -10.51 4.37
N CYS A 131 12.20 -10.69 5.31
CA CYS A 131 11.88 -12.01 5.86
C CYS A 131 11.07 -12.89 4.93
N LEU A 132 10.22 -12.31 4.05
CA LEU A 132 9.35 -13.09 3.17
C LEU A 132 9.98 -13.37 1.79
N ALA A 133 10.83 -12.48 1.28
CA ALA A 133 11.36 -12.63 -0.08
C ALA A 133 12.16 -13.94 -0.25
N LYS A 134 13.13 -14.19 0.63
CA LYS A 134 13.98 -15.37 0.52
C LYS A 134 13.21 -16.69 0.72
N PRO A 135 12.40 -16.89 1.77
CA PRO A 135 11.64 -18.13 1.93
C PRO A 135 10.68 -18.39 0.76
N LEU A 136 9.99 -17.37 0.27
CA LEU A 136 9.03 -17.53 -0.82
C LEU A 136 9.70 -17.91 -2.14
N THR A 137 10.89 -17.37 -2.42
CA THR A 137 11.65 -17.76 -3.64
C THR A 137 12.23 -19.17 -3.57
N LEU A 138 12.39 -19.74 -2.36
CA LEU A 138 12.86 -21.12 -2.16
C LEU A 138 11.76 -22.16 -2.38
N ILE A 139 10.48 -21.77 -2.39
CA ILE A 139 9.38 -22.68 -2.67
C ILE A 139 9.36 -23.00 -4.17
N PRO A 140 9.51 -24.27 -4.60
CA PRO A 140 9.65 -24.63 -6.03
C PRO A 140 8.46 -24.19 -6.89
N SER A 141 7.23 -24.20 -6.35
CA SER A 141 6.01 -23.77 -7.04
C SER A 141 5.87 -22.26 -7.18
N VAL A 142 6.58 -21.48 -6.39
CA VAL A 142 6.55 -20.01 -6.39
C VAL A 142 7.75 -19.43 -7.13
N GLY A 143 8.95 -19.95 -6.84
CA GLY A 143 10.18 -19.54 -7.49
C GLY A 143 10.41 -18.03 -7.47
N VAL A 144 10.76 -17.48 -8.62
CA VAL A 144 11.05 -16.05 -8.78
C VAL A 144 9.87 -15.11 -8.46
N TRP A 145 8.64 -15.60 -8.59
CA TRP A 145 7.42 -14.82 -8.24
C TRP A 145 7.32 -14.50 -6.76
N GLY A 146 8.08 -15.21 -5.93
CA GLY A 146 8.18 -14.96 -4.50
C GLY A 146 8.59 -13.53 -4.14
N VAL A 147 9.32 -12.82 -5.00
CA VAL A 147 9.72 -11.42 -4.78
C VAL A 147 8.49 -10.49 -4.78
N TRP A 148 7.61 -10.64 -5.78
CA TRP A 148 6.38 -9.83 -5.86
C TRP A 148 5.34 -10.26 -4.83
N LEU A 149 5.23 -11.56 -4.59
CA LEU A 149 4.35 -12.09 -3.55
C LEU A 149 4.79 -11.62 -2.16
N ALA A 150 6.09 -11.56 -1.88
CA ALA A 150 6.62 -10.99 -0.64
C ALA A 150 6.23 -9.52 -0.46
N THR A 151 6.33 -8.73 -1.53
CA THR A 151 5.89 -7.32 -1.52
C THR A 151 4.40 -7.22 -1.23
N ALA A 152 3.58 -8.00 -1.92
CA ALA A 152 2.13 -8.03 -1.77
C ALA A 152 1.69 -8.45 -0.36
N LEU A 153 2.26 -9.54 0.16
CA LEU A 153 2.00 -10.01 1.53
C LEU A 153 2.47 -9.00 2.59
N THR A 154 3.57 -8.31 2.34
CA THR A 154 4.05 -7.23 3.22
C THR A 154 3.04 -6.10 3.30
N TRP A 155 2.43 -5.69 2.18
CA TRP A 155 1.35 -4.68 2.20
C TRP A 155 0.13 -5.16 2.98
N MET A 156 -0.23 -6.43 2.86
CA MET A 156 -1.31 -7.01 3.66
C MET A 156 -1.00 -6.94 5.14
N LEU A 157 0.18 -7.41 5.56
CA LEU A 157 0.60 -7.41 6.96
C LEU A 157 0.67 -5.98 7.53
N ALA A 158 1.29 -5.06 6.80
CA ALA A 158 1.41 -3.66 7.22
C ALA A 158 0.06 -2.95 7.28
N GLY A 159 -0.84 -3.23 6.33
CA GLY A 159 -2.20 -2.70 6.33
C GLY A 159 -3.00 -3.18 7.53
N LEU A 160 -2.97 -4.49 7.81
CA LEU A 160 -3.63 -5.09 8.98
C LEU A 160 -3.04 -4.56 10.30
N PHE A 161 -1.71 -4.43 10.36
CA PHE A 161 -1.03 -3.87 11.52
C PHE A 161 -1.48 -2.43 11.80
N ASN A 162 -1.51 -1.56 10.80
CA ASN A 162 -2.03 -0.20 10.93
C ASN A 162 -3.51 -0.17 11.35
N MET A 163 -4.36 -0.97 10.71
CA MET A 163 -5.78 -1.02 11.04
C MET A 163 -6.02 -1.51 12.47
N SER A 164 -5.20 -2.43 12.98
CA SER A 164 -5.28 -2.91 14.37
C SER A 164 -5.16 -1.76 15.37
N ARG A 165 -4.25 -0.81 15.11
CA ARG A 165 -4.05 0.37 15.96
C ARG A 165 -5.27 1.29 15.97
N TYR A 166 -5.90 1.46 14.81
CA TYR A 166 -7.14 2.23 14.72
C TYR A 166 -8.25 1.61 15.55
N PHE A 167 -8.47 0.29 15.42
CA PHE A 167 -9.51 -0.43 16.18
C PHE A 167 -9.24 -0.48 17.67
N GLN A 168 -7.98 -0.55 18.11
CA GLN A 168 -7.61 -0.44 19.52
C GLN A 168 -7.99 0.93 20.12
N GLY A 169 -8.24 1.93 19.29
CA GLY A 169 -8.59 3.29 19.75
C GLY A 169 -7.46 4.04 20.45
N LYS A 170 -6.25 3.46 20.51
CA LYS A 170 -5.11 4.02 21.24
C LYS A 170 -4.59 5.33 20.64
N TRP A 171 -4.88 5.59 19.37
CA TRP A 171 -4.58 6.88 18.72
C TRP A 171 -5.27 8.07 19.37
N LYS A 172 -6.33 7.82 20.17
CA LYS A 172 -7.05 8.86 20.94
C LYS A 172 -6.35 9.24 22.26
N ARG A 173 -5.33 8.50 22.70
CA ARG A 173 -4.66 8.75 23.99
C ARG A 173 -3.81 10.00 23.99
N ASN A 174 -3.51 10.56 22.84
CA ASN A 174 -2.70 11.77 22.67
C ASN A 174 -3.58 13.03 22.45
N ILE A 175 -4.89 12.92 22.78
CA ILE A 175 -5.88 14.00 22.62
C ILE A 175 -6.23 14.61 23.96
#